data_a0655f5abe856663f3e5f0a70a15bbf6
#
_entry.id   a0655f5abe856663f3e5f0a70a15bbf6
#
_cell.length_a   1.000
_cell.length_b   1.000
_cell.length_c   1.000
_cell.angle_alpha   90.00
_cell.angle_beta   90.00
_cell.angle_gamma   90.00
#
_symmetry.space_group_name_H-M   'P 1'
#
loop_
_entity.id
_entity.type
_entity.pdbx_description
1 polymer ?
#
loop_
_entity_poly.entity_id
_entity_poly.type
_entity_poly.pdbx_seq_one_letter_code
_entity_poly.pdbx_strand_id
1 'polypeptide(L)'
;MRQTWSVKGEHHWTRVLPPVLLCAVLWGSAFPAIKTVYGIWREEALDVGPRDLWWFAGVRFVIAGAVLLIVARRPVAELRATPKARLLGFALSQTYFQYVFFYLAMALASGSLASLLTSTGSFWWMVLAPLLLGTPWPTGRQWIALVIGAAGITLATAAPGAGSGSPVLGVVLMLAATGSGALGLVQFGGLRETIGARAATGWSLLG
;
A
#
# COMPACT_ATOMS: atom_id res chain seq x y z
N MET A 1 -14.07 28.68 1.47
CA MET A 1 -15.04 28.06 2.38
C MET A 1 -14.30 27.16 3.36
N ARG A 2 -14.24 27.54 4.66
CA ARG A 2 -13.66 26.68 5.71
C ARG A 2 -14.73 25.66 6.10
N GLN A 3 -14.56 24.40 5.71
CA GLN A 3 -15.33 23.31 6.28
C GLN A 3 -14.86 23.09 7.73
N THR A 4 -15.63 23.61 8.67
CA THR A 4 -15.47 23.27 10.08
C THR A 4 -16.00 21.84 10.27
N TRP A 5 -15.09 20.88 10.44
CA TRP A 5 -15.45 19.54 10.85
C TRP A 5 -15.92 19.58 12.31
N SER A 6 -17.24 19.69 12.52
CA SER A 6 -17.84 19.48 13.83
C SER A 6 -17.76 17.98 14.15
N VAL A 7 -16.84 17.60 15.01
CA VAL A 7 -16.80 16.25 15.61
C VAL A 7 -17.95 16.16 16.62
N LYS A 8 -19.14 15.78 16.16
CA LYS A 8 -20.22 15.34 17.05
C LYS A 8 -19.86 13.95 17.57
N GLY A 9 -19.63 13.88 18.89
CA GLY A 9 -18.98 12.83 19.63
C GLY A 9 -19.65 11.44 19.68
N GLU A 10 -18.93 10.56 20.27
CA GLU A 10 -19.18 9.26 20.91
C GLU A 10 -19.77 8.10 20.07
N HIS A 11 -20.80 8.28 19.24
CA HIS A 11 -21.35 7.19 18.43
C HIS A 11 -20.58 6.88 17.14
N HIS A 12 -19.58 7.66 16.78
CA HIS A 12 -18.83 7.48 15.54
C HIS A 12 -17.78 6.37 15.65
N TRP A 13 -17.15 6.22 16.82
CA TRP A 13 -16.07 5.24 17.04
C TRP A 13 -16.54 3.80 16.92
N THR A 14 -17.74 3.48 17.42
CA THR A 14 -18.32 2.12 17.32
C THR A 14 -18.57 1.66 15.89
N ARG A 15 -18.75 2.59 14.96
CA ARG A 15 -18.97 2.28 13.54
C ARG A 15 -17.64 2.25 12.74
N VAL A 16 -16.65 3.02 13.17
CA VAL A 16 -15.36 3.13 12.46
C VAL A 16 -14.36 2.09 12.93
N LEU A 17 -14.34 1.82 14.23
CA LEU A 17 -13.33 0.94 14.85
C LEU A 17 -13.35 -0.50 14.30
N PRO A 18 -14.51 -1.17 14.16
CA PRO A 18 -14.54 -2.55 13.66
C PRO A 18 -13.95 -2.70 12.24
N PRO A 19 -14.32 -1.90 11.23
CA PRO A 19 -13.72 -2.02 9.92
C PRO A 19 -12.24 -1.64 9.91
N VAL A 20 -11.79 -0.69 10.73
CA VAL A 20 -10.37 -0.35 10.86
C VAL A 20 -9.58 -1.52 11.45
N LEU A 21 -10.07 -2.13 12.53
CA LEU A 21 -9.44 -3.31 13.14
C LEU A 21 -9.40 -4.49 12.16
N LEU A 22 -10.50 -4.75 11.45
CA LEU A 22 -10.53 -5.79 10.42
C LEU A 22 -9.47 -5.52 9.34
N CYS A 23 -9.38 -4.31 8.83
CA CYS A 23 -8.36 -3.94 7.86
C CYS A 23 -6.94 -4.13 8.43
N ALA A 24 -6.70 -3.75 9.68
CA ALA A 24 -5.40 -3.90 10.34
C ALA A 24 -5.01 -5.38 10.49
N VAL A 25 -5.94 -6.24 10.88
CA VAL A 25 -5.72 -7.69 11.00
C VAL A 25 -5.45 -8.31 9.62
N LEU A 26 -6.28 -8.01 8.62
CA LEU A 26 -6.11 -8.54 7.26
C LEU A 26 -4.81 -8.06 6.63
N TRP A 27 -4.45 -6.79 6.83
CA TRP A 27 -3.19 -6.25 6.31
C TRP A 27 -1.99 -6.83 7.05
N GLY A 28 -2.04 -6.89 8.39
CA GLY A 28 -0.95 -7.42 9.21
C GLY A 28 -0.69 -8.91 8.97
N SER A 29 -1.73 -9.71 8.72
CA SER A 29 -1.60 -11.15 8.42
C SER A 29 -0.98 -11.43 7.05
N ALA A 30 -0.96 -10.46 6.13
CA ALA A 30 -0.37 -10.65 4.80
C ALA A 30 1.15 -10.88 4.87
N PHE A 31 1.86 -10.21 5.78
CA PHE A 31 3.31 -10.34 5.90
C PHE A 31 3.75 -11.75 6.32
N PRO A 32 3.25 -12.31 7.45
CA PRO A 32 3.58 -13.69 7.81
C PRO A 32 3.10 -14.68 6.75
N ALA A 33 1.92 -14.51 6.16
CA ALA A 33 1.41 -15.40 5.12
C ALA A 33 2.34 -15.46 3.89
N ILE A 34 2.79 -14.31 3.38
CA ILE A 34 3.74 -14.26 2.26
C ILE A 34 5.07 -14.90 2.65
N LYS A 35 5.58 -14.62 3.85
CA LYS A 35 6.85 -15.21 4.34
C LYS A 35 6.76 -16.72 4.54
N THR A 36 5.62 -17.22 4.96
CA THR A 36 5.38 -18.67 5.06
C THR A 36 5.47 -19.34 3.67
N VAL A 37 4.82 -18.75 2.66
CA VAL A 37 4.92 -19.26 1.28
C VAL A 37 6.37 -19.25 0.79
N TYR A 38 7.11 -18.15 1.01
CA TYR A 38 8.52 -18.07 0.65
C TYR A 38 9.39 -19.09 1.41
N GLY A 39 9.04 -19.38 2.67
CA GLY A 39 9.67 -20.43 3.48
C GLY A 39 9.46 -21.81 2.89
N ILE A 40 8.22 -22.18 2.58
CA ILE A 40 7.86 -23.46 1.95
C ILE A 40 8.61 -23.66 0.63
N TRP A 41 8.63 -22.64 -0.24
CA TRP A 41 9.35 -22.73 -1.50
C TRP A 41 10.84 -22.98 -1.32
N ARG A 42 11.45 -22.41 -0.28
CA ARG A 42 12.86 -22.63 0.05
C ARG A 42 13.11 -24.04 0.60
N GLU A 43 12.22 -24.54 1.45
CA GLU A 43 12.31 -25.88 2.04
C GLU A 43 12.17 -26.97 0.98
N GLU A 44 11.30 -26.79 0.01
CA GLU A 44 11.11 -27.69 -1.13
C GLU A 44 12.21 -27.54 -2.20
N ALA A 45 13.25 -26.75 -1.93
CA ALA A 45 14.35 -26.47 -2.85
C ALA A 45 13.89 -26.01 -4.26
N LEU A 46 12.76 -25.34 -4.33
CA LEU A 46 12.24 -24.79 -5.59
C LEU A 46 13.10 -23.61 -6.03
N ASP A 47 13.50 -23.62 -7.29
CA ASP A 47 14.19 -22.47 -7.92
C ASP A 47 13.19 -21.35 -8.22
N VAL A 48 12.86 -20.60 -7.16
CA VAL A 48 11.85 -19.54 -7.21
C VAL A 48 12.46 -18.23 -7.68
N GLY A 49 12.14 -17.84 -8.88
CA GLY A 49 12.54 -16.58 -9.46
C GLY A 49 11.51 -15.45 -9.27
N PRO A 50 11.84 -14.24 -9.72
CA PRO A 50 10.88 -13.11 -9.71
C PRO A 50 9.56 -13.41 -10.42
N ARG A 51 9.57 -14.26 -11.45
CA ARG A 51 8.38 -14.69 -12.18
C ARG A 51 7.36 -15.38 -11.28
N ASP A 52 7.83 -16.25 -10.39
CA ASP A 52 6.95 -17.01 -9.49
C ASP A 52 6.34 -16.11 -8.42
N LEU A 53 7.10 -15.12 -7.94
CA LEU A 53 6.59 -14.08 -7.03
C LEU A 53 5.46 -13.27 -7.68
N TRP A 54 5.61 -12.91 -8.96
CA TRP A 54 4.59 -12.16 -9.69
C TRP A 54 3.40 -13.01 -10.06
N TRP A 55 3.61 -14.29 -10.39
CA TRP A 55 2.52 -15.23 -10.58
C TRP A 55 1.68 -15.39 -9.31
N PHE A 56 2.32 -15.61 -8.18
CA PHE A 56 1.65 -15.68 -6.89
C PHE A 56 0.87 -14.40 -6.54
N ALA A 57 1.47 -13.24 -6.79
CA ALA A 57 0.79 -11.95 -6.62
C ALA A 57 -0.40 -11.82 -7.56
N GLY A 58 -0.23 -12.15 -8.85
CA GLY A 58 -1.25 -12.03 -9.89
C GLY A 58 -2.49 -12.85 -9.60
N VAL A 59 -2.35 -14.11 -9.18
CA VAL A 59 -3.50 -14.95 -8.79
C VAL A 59 -4.29 -14.31 -7.65
N ARG A 60 -3.62 -13.80 -6.62
CA ARG A 60 -4.27 -13.10 -5.51
C ARG A 60 -4.98 -11.84 -5.96
N PHE A 61 -4.38 -11.09 -6.87
CA PHE A 61 -4.95 -9.84 -7.38
C PHE A 61 -6.16 -10.07 -8.27
N VAL A 62 -6.13 -11.09 -9.12
CA VAL A 62 -7.30 -11.46 -9.94
C VAL A 62 -8.48 -11.83 -9.05
N ILE A 63 -8.26 -12.66 -8.02
CA ILE A 63 -9.32 -13.04 -7.08
C ILE A 63 -9.85 -11.79 -6.34
N ALA A 64 -8.96 -10.99 -5.77
CA ALA A 64 -9.35 -9.79 -5.02
C ALA A 64 -10.04 -8.75 -5.92
N GLY A 65 -9.53 -8.52 -7.12
CA GLY A 65 -10.10 -7.61 -8.10
C GLY A 65 -11.51 -8.05 -8.52
N ALA A 66 -11.70 -9.34 -8.83
CA ALA A 66 -13.00 -9.89 -9.15
C ALA A 66 -14.01 -9.70 -8.02
N VAL A 67 -13.62 -10.02 -6.77
CA VAL A 67 -14.48 -9.81 -5.59
C VAL A 67 -14.87 -8.35 -5.43
N LEU A 68 -13.90 -7.43 -5.58
CA LEU A 68 -14.17 -5.99 -5.47
C LEU A 68 -15.14 -5.50 -6.55
N LEU A 69 -15.01 -5.99 -7.77
CA LEU A 69 -15.93 -5.63 -8.86
C LEU A 69 -17.35 -6.19 -8.66
N ILE A 70 -17.46 -7.40 -8.09
CA ILE A 70 -18.77 -8.00 -7.75
C ILE A 70 -19.49 -7.16 -6.69
N VAL A 71 -18.76 -6.66 -5.67
CA VAL A 71 -19.35 -5.83 -4.61
C VAL A 71 -19.44 -4.33 -4.95
N ALA A 72 -18.91 -3.90 -6.09
CA ALA A 72 -19.06 -2.54 -6.59
C ALA A 72 -20.45 -2.36 -7.21
N ARG A 73 -21.06 -1.17 -7.05
CA ARG A 73 -22.43 -0.95 -7.50
C ARG A 73 -22.59 -0.95 -9.02
N ARG A 74 -21.73 -0.24 -9.74
CA ARG A 74 -21.79 -0.05 -11.20
C ARG A 74 -20.39 -0.04 -11.84
N PRO A 75 -19.56 -1.08 -11.66
CA PRO A 75 -18.14 -1.03 -11.98
C PRO A 75 -17.86 -0.73 -13.46
N VAL A 76 -18.68 -1.25 -14.38
CA VAL A 76 -18.52 -1.03 -15.82
C VAL A 76 -18.92 0.39 -16.21
N ALA A 77 -20.02 0.91 -15.64
CA ALA A 77 -20.48 2.28 -15.94
C ALA A 77 -19.47 3.32 -15.41
N GLU A 78 -18.97 3.12 -14.19
CA GLU A 78 -17.94 3.95 -13.59
C GLU A 78 -16.64 3.90 -14.41
N LEU A 79 -16.21 2.71 -14.88
CA LEU A 79 -15.06 2.55 -15.76
C LEU A 79 -15.21 3.34 -17.05
N ARG A 80 -16.40 3.32 -17.66
CA ARG A 80 -16.68 4.06 -18.92
C ARG A 80 -16.65 5.57 -18.70
N ALA A 81 -17.13 6.05 -17.57
CA ALA A 81 -17.17 7.46 -17.22
C ALA A 81 -15.79 8.01 -16.81
N THR A 82 -14.82 7.15 -16.48
CA THR A 82 -13.52 7.57 -15.96
C THR A 82 -12.49 7.77 -17.08
N PRO A 83 -11.71 8.88 -17.06
CA PRO A 83 -10.62 9.10 -18.00
C PRO A 83 -9.57 7.99 -17.91
N LYS A 84 -9.37 7.25 -19.02
CA LYS A 84 -8.51 6.07 -19.06
C LYS A 84 -7.07 6.34 -18.64
N ALA A 85 -6.50 7.47 -19.07
CA ALA A 85 -5.13 7.85 -18.72
C ALA A 85 -4.95 8.06 -17.21
N ARG A 86 -5.94 8.64 -16.53
CA ARG A 86 -5.90 8.83 -15.07
C ARG A 86 -6.04 7.50 -14.33
N LEU A 87 -6.94 6.64 -14.80
CA LEU A 87 -7.11 5.31 -14.21
C LEU A 87 -5.86 4.45 -14.42
N LEU A 88 -5.24 4.52 -15.60
CA LEU A 88 -3.98 3.83 -15.88
C LEU A 88 -2.86 4.35 -14.97
N GLY A 89 -2.72 5.67 -14.81
CA GLY A 89 -1.75 6.25 -13.87
C GLY A 89 -1.94 5.75 -12.44
N PHE A 90 -3.20 5.70 -11.97
CA PHE A 90 -3.55 5.13 -10.67
C PHE A 90 -3.18 3.65 -10.59
N ALA A 91 -3.55 2.84 -11.59
CA ALA A 91 -3.25 1.41 -11.61
C ALA A 91 -1.74 1.12 -11.60
N LEU A 92 -0.98 1.88 -12.40
CA LEU A 92 0.48 1.75 -12.42
C LEU A 92 1.11 2.10 -11.07
N SER A 93 0.68 3.19 -10.44
CA SER A 93 1.26 3.64 -9.16
C SER A 93 0.77 2.78 -8.00
N GLN A 94 -0.55 2.58 -7.87
CA GLN A 94 -1.18 1.93 -6.71
C GLN A 94 -1.05 0.42 -6.73
N THR A 95 -0.94 -0.20 -7.91
CA THR A 95 -0.92 -1.65 -8.04
C THR A 95 0.41 -2.12 -8.63
N TYR A 96 0.71 -1.77 -9.89
CA TYR A 96 1.84 -2.37 -10.59
C TYR A 96 3.18 -2.07 -9.89
N PHE A 97 3.64 -0.81 -9.85
CA PHE A 97 4.94 -0.46 -9.25
C PHE A 97 4.97 -0.72 -7.74
N GLN A 98 3.88 -0.39 -7.03
CA GLN A 98 3.82 -0.67 -5.60
C GLN A 98 4.07 -2.14 -5.30
N TYR A 99 3.40 -3.06 -5.96
CA TYR A 99 3.52 -4.47 -5.63
C TYR A 99 4.74 -5.14 -6.26
N VAL A 100 5.22 -4.70 -7.42
CA VAL A 100 6.52 -5.17 -7.95
C VAL A 100 7.62 -4.91 -6.93
N PHE A 101 7.74 -3.68 -6.44
CA PHE A 101 8.74 -3.35 -5.44
C PHE A 101 8.48 -4.02 -4.10
N PHE A 102 7.22 -4.13 -3.68
CA PHE A 102 6.82 -4.77 -2.43
C PHE A 102 7.23 -6.23 -2.37
N TYR A 103 6.92 -7.03 -3.39
CA TYR A 103 7.26 -8.46 -3.39
C TYR A 103 8.76 -8.69 -3.47
N LEU A 104 9.49 -7.88 -4.24
CA LEU A 104 10.95 -7.92 -4.26
C LEU A 104 11.55 -7.54 -2.91
N ALA A 105 11.02 -6.51 -2.26
CA ALA A 105 11.44 -6.12 -0.90
C ALA A 105 11.16 -7.23 0.11
N MET A 106 10.00 -7.87 0.04
CA MET A 106 9.63 -8.99 0.90
C MET A 106 10.55 -10.21 0.73
N ALA A 107 11.16 -10.40 -0.43
CA ALA A 107 12.14 -11.47 -0.62
C ALA A 107 13.45 -11.18 0.14
N LEU A 108 13.84 -9.90 0.28
CA LEU A 108 15.12 -9.47 0.83
C LEU A 108 15.06 -9.05 2.31
N ALA A 109 13.96 -8.45 2.76
CA ALA A 109 13.77 -7.99 4.14
C ALA A 109 13.04 -9.04 4.99
N SER A 110 13.24 -9.01 6.32
CA SER A 110 12.42 -9.79 7.24
C SER A 110 10.96 -9.31 7.23
N GLY A 111 10.02 -10.18 7.59
CA GLY A 111 8.60 -9.80 7.66
C GLY A 111 8.34 -8.65 8.64
N SER A 112 9.05 -8.62 9.76
CA SER A 112 8.96 -7.56 10.76
C SER A 112 9.46 -6.23 10.22
N LEU A 113 10.64 -6.22 9.57
CA LEU A 113 11.17 -5.01 8.95
C LEU A 113 10.27 -4.51 7.83
N ALA A 114 9.78 -5.40 6.96
CA ALA A 114 8.87 -5.05 5.89
C ALA A 114 7.57 -4.43 6.39
N SER A 115 7.00 -4.97 7.48
CA SER A 115 5.78 -4.42 8.09
C SER A 115 5.99 -3.02 8.67
N LEU A 116 7.13 -2.79 9.34
CA LEU A 116 7.51 -1.46 9.84
C LEU A 116 7.67 -0.46 8.69
N LEU A 117 8.37 -0.86 7.63
CA LEU A 117 8.61 -0.01 6.46
C LEU A 117 7.32 0.37 5.72
N THR A 118 6.30 -0.46 5.77
CA THR A 118 5.01 -0.15 5.15
C THR A 118 4.36 1.10 5.74
N SER A 119 4.62 1.40 7.01
CA SER A 119 4.13 2.63 7.66
C SER A 119 4.71 3.92 7.06
N THR A 120 5.82 3.83 6.32
CA THR A 120 6.44 4.97 5.62
C THR A 120 5.55 5.55 4.51
N GLY A 121 4.50 4.84 4.09
CA GLY A 121 3.49 5.38 3.20
C GLY A 121 2.87 6.69 3.71
N SER A 122 2.72 6.83 5.03
CA SER A 122 2.26 8.08 5.66
C SER A 122 3.26 9.23 5.49
N PHE A 123 4.56 8.94 5.48
CA PHE A 123 5.62 9.92 5.26
C PHE A 123 5.60 10.43 3.81
N TRP A 124 5.46 9.51 2.86
CA TRP A 124 5.29 9.87 1.46
C TRP A 124 4.05 10.71 1.22
N TRP A 125 2.92 10.34 1.84
CA TRP A 125 1.70 11.15 1.76
C TRP A 125 1.92 12.57 2.30
N MET A 126 2.62 12.71 3.40
CA MET A 126 2.89 13.99 4.05
C MET A 126 3.69 14.95 3.16
N VAL A 127 4.51 14.40 2.25
CA VAL A 127 5.31 15.19 1.28
C VAL A 127 4.56 15.36 -0.06
N LEU A 128 3.97 14.29 -0.57
CA LEU A 128 3.33 14.29 -1.89
C LEU A 128 2.01 15.07 -1.92
N ALA A 129 1.25 15.08 -0.82
CA ALA A 129 -0.03 15.78 -0.79
C ALA A 129 0.13 17.32 -0.91
N PRO A 130 1.04 18.00 -0.20
CA PRO A 130 1.32 19.41 -0.43
C PRO A 130 1.81 19.72 -1.84
N LEU A 131 2.70 18.87 -2.38
CA LEU A 131 3.29 19.08 -3.70
C LEU A 131 2.29 18.92 -4.85
N LEU A 132 1.40 17.94 -4.76
CA LEU A 132 0.53 17.54 -5.86
C LEU A 132 -0.93 18.01 -5.69
N LEU A 133 -1.39 18.18 -4.45
CA LEU A 133 -2.75 18.60 -4.14
C LEU A 133 -2.82 20.04 -3.59
N GLY A 134 -1.68 20.70 -3.37
CA GLY A 134 -1.65 22.05 -2.79
C GLY A 134 -2.15 22.12 -1.35
N THR A 135 -2.11 21.02 -0.60
CA THR A 135 -2.48 21.01 0.82
C THR A 135 -1.43 21.74 1.66
N PRO A 136 -1.76 22.18 2.88
CA PRO A 136 -0.76 22.80 3.76
C PRO A 136 0.43 21.90 4.02
N TRP A 137 1.63 22.49 4.04
CA TRP A 137 2.85 21.76 4.39
C TRP A 137 2.82 21.26 5.84
N PRO A 138 3.53 20.16 6.13
CA PRO A 138 3.62 19.61 7.47
C PRO A 138 4.17 20.62 8.47
N THR A 139 3.63 20.60 9.66
CA THR A 139 4.10 21.40 10.78
C THR A 139 5.46 20.92 11.28
N GLY A 140 6.21 21.75 12.01
CA GLY A 140 7.50 21.36 12.60
C GLY A 140 7.41 20.10 13.46
N ARG A 141 6.30 19.90 14.18
CA ARG A 141 6.06 18.67 14.98
C ARG A 141 5.95 17.42 14.10
N GLN A 142 5.32 17.52 12.94
CA GLN A 142 5.20 16.41 12.01
C GLN A 142 6.55 16.07 11.35
N TRP A 143 7.38 17.08 11.06
CA TRP A 143 8.76 16.86 10.61
C TRP A 143 9.62 16.17 11.67
N ILE A 144 9.51 16.56 12.94
CA ILE A 144 10.21 15.87 14.04
C ILE A 144 9.76 14.40 14.12
N ALA A 145 8.46 14.12 14.06
CA ALA A 145 7.95 12.76 14.09
C ALA A 145 8.49 11.92 12.92
N LEU A 146 8.60 12.52 11.70
CA LEU A 146 9.19 11.87 10.53
C LEU A 146 10.66 11.52 10.77
N VAL A 147 11.46 12.43 11.33
CA VAL A 147 12.87 12.19 11.62
C VAL A 147 13.03 11.07 12.65
N ILE A 148 12.23 11.08 13.72
CA ILE A 148 12.25 10.02 14.74
C ILE A 148 11.87 8.67 14.10
N GLY A 149 10.83 8.64 13.27
CA GLY A 149 10.43 7.43 12.55
C GLY A 149 11.52 6.92 11.60
N ALA A 150 12.18 7.81 10.86
CA ALA A 150 13.28 7.44 9.97
C ALA A 150 14.48 6.87 10.76
N ALA A 151 14.84 7.48 11.91
CA ALA A 151 15.86 6.96 12.79
C ALA A 151 15.52 5.55 13.32
N GLY A 152 14.26 5.33 13.72
CA GLY A 152 13.78 4.01 14.15
C GLY A 152 13.90 2.95 13.05
N ILE A 153 13.56 3.28 11.81
CA ILE A 153 13.74 2.39 10.64
C ILE A 153 15.22 2.07 10.41
N THR A 154 16.10 3.07 10.51
CA THR A 154 17.54 2.87 10.35
C THR A 154 18.08 1.90 11.40
N LEU A 155 17.70 2.07 12.67
CA LEU A 155 18.07 1.16 13.76
C LEU A 155 17.51 -0.27 13.51
N ALA A 156 16.26 -0.38 13.09
CA ALA A 156 15.65 -1.68 12.78
C ALA A 156 16.34 -2.39 11.60
N THR A 157 16.83 -1.64 10.61
CA THR A 157 17.57 -2.19 9.46
C THR A 157 18.95 -2.72 9.88
N ALA A 158 19.58 -2.09 10.85
CA ALA A 158 20.87 -2.50 11.39
C ALA A 158 20.77 -3.66 12.39
N ALA A 159 19.56 -4.04 12.84
CA ALA A 159 19.37 -5.09 13.81
C ALA A 159 19.65 -6.49 13.25
N PRO A 160 20.17 -7.44 14.05
CA PRO A 160 20.29 -8.84 13.65
C PRO A 160 18.94 -9.41 13.22
N GLY A 161 18.91 -10.18 12.11
CA GLY A 161 17.67 -10.74 11.57
C GLY A 161 16.80 -9.77 10.76
N ALA A 162 17.30 -8.61 10.37
CA ALA A 162 16.61 -7.66 9.50
C ALA A 162 16.25 -8.26 8.12
N GLY A 163 16.99 -9.26 7.66
CA GLY A 163 16.70 -9.96 6.41
C GLY A 163 17.82 -10.86 5.96
N SER A 164 17.64 -11.54 4.82
CA SER A 164 18.63 -12.36 4.14
C SER A 164 19.15 -11.62 2.89
N GLY A 165 20.41 -11.74 2.58
CA GLY A 165 21.04 -11.09 1.42
C GLY A 165 21.32 -9.61 1.67
N SER A 166 20.67 -8.68 0.98
CA SER A 166 20.86 -7.25 1.14
C SER A 166 19.68 -6.56 1.80
N PRO A 167 19.65 -6.44 3.15
CA PRO A 167 18.56 -5.76 3.85
C PRO A 167 18.36 -4.30 3.40
N VAL A 168 19.46 -3.62 3.06
CA VAL A 168 19.42 -2.23 2.57
C VAL A 168 18.65 -2.13 1.26
N LEU A 169 18.90 -3.05 0.30
CA LEU A 169 18.15 -3.09 -0.94
C LEU A 169 16.68 -3.37 -0.67
N GLY A 170 16.36 -4.28 0.27
CA GLY A 170 14.98 -4.54 0.72
C GLY A 170 14.30 -3.28 1.25
N VAL A 171 15.01 -2.47 2.03
CA VAL A 171 14.51 -1.17 2.52
C VAL A 171 14.24 -0.21 1.37
N VAL A 172 15.19 -0.03 0.45
CA VAL A 172 15.03 0.87 -0.71
C VAL A 172 13.82 0.48 -1.56
N LEU A 173 13.68 -0.81 -1.86
CA LEU A 173 12.54 -1.32 -2.62
C LEU A 173 11.22 -1.11 -1.88
N MET A 174 11.18 -1.30 -0.55
CA MET A 174 9.97 -1.06 0.22
C MET A 174 9.61 0.42 0.29
N LEU A 175 10.60 1.32 0.40
CA LEU A 175 10.37 2.75 0.32
C LEU A 175 9.83 3.15 -1.06
N ALA A 176 10.36 2.58 -2.14
CA ALA A 176 9.83 2.80 -3.49
C ALA A 176 8.38 2.26 -3.62
N ALA A 177 8.08 1.10 -3.04
CA ALA A 177 6.73 0.53 -3.01
C ALA A 177 5.75 1.46 -2.31
N THR A 178 6.08 1.89 -1.09
CA THR A 178 5.19 2.76 -0.29
C THR A 178 5.05 4.15 -0.89
N GLY A 179 6.11 4.68 -1.52
CA GLY A 179 6.07 5.94 -2.27
C GLY A 179 5.15 5.86 -3.49
N SER A 180 5.26 4.77 -4.25
CA SER A 180 4.37 4.52 -5.39
C SER A 180 2.90 4.41 -4.95
N GLY A 181 2.63 3.69 -3.86
CA GLY A 181 1.29 3.59 -3.29
C GLY A 181 0.73 4.94 -2.81
N ALA A 182 1.55 5.75 -2.14
CA ALA A 182 1.16 7.09 -1.73
C ALA A 182 0.84 7.99 -2.94
N LEU A 183 1.61 7.89 -4.03
CA LEU A 183 1.31 8.58 -5.28
C LEU A 183 -0.04 8.13 -5.86
N GLY A 184 -0.31 6.83 -5.85
CA GLY A 184 -1.61 6.29 -6.27
C GLY A 184 -2.77 6.85 -5.45
N LEU A 185 -2.63 6.95 -4.12
CA LEU A 185 -3.65 7.56 -3.26
C LEU A 185 -3.90 9.03 -3.60
N VAL A 186 -2.84 9.80 -3.90
CA VAL A 186 -2.97 11.19 -4.35
C VAL A 186 -3.75 11.26 -5.67
N GLN A 187 -3.42 10.40 -6.64
CA GLN A 187 -4.10 10.33 -7.93
C GLN A 187 -5.57 9.94 -7.78
N PHE A 188 -5.89 9.04 -6.83
CA PHE A 188 -7.27 8.65 -6.54
C PHE A 188 -8.13 9.84 -6.10
N GLY A 189 -7.56 10.83 -5.43
CA GLY A 189 -8.25 12.06 -5.08
C GLY A 189 -8.95 12.74 -6.26
N GLY A 190 -8.34 12.71 -7.46
CA GLY A 190 -8.90 13.23 -8.69
C GLY A 190 -9.84 12.26 -9.45
N LEU A 191 -9.88 10.99 -9.05
CA LEU A 191 -10.72 9.96 -9.67
C LEU A 191 -12.04 9.73 -8.93
N ARG A 192 -12.09 10.01 -7.63
CA ARG A 192 -13.22 9.70 -6.74
C ARG A 192 -14.58 10.27 -7.16
N GLU A 193 -14.59 11.28 -8.03
CA GLU A 193 -15.82 11.89 -8.55
C GLU A 193 -16.45 11.05 -9.67
N THR A 194 -15.65 10.25 -10.37
CA THR A 194 -16.09 9.44 -11.52
C THR A 194 -16.12 7.95 -11.22
N ILE A 195 -15.33 7.47 -10.25
CA ILE A 195 -15.23 6.06 -9.90
C ILE A 195 -15.10 5.87 -8.40
N GLY A 196 -15.87 4.94 -7.86
CA GLY A 196 -15.77 4.55 -6.45
C GLY A 196 -14.51 3.73 -6.14
N ALA A 197 -14.03 3.77 -4.88
CA ALA A 197 -12.81 3.10 -4.48
C ALA A 197 -12.81 1.59 -4.80
N ARG A 198 -13.94 0.89 -4.61
CA ARG A 198 -14.05 -0.54 -4.92
C ARG A 198 -13.84 -0.84 -6.39
N ALA A 199 -14.47 -0.05 -7.27
CA ALA A 199 -14.34 -0.23 -8.71
C ALA A 199 -12.94 0.18 -9.19
N ALA A 200 -12.38 1.30 -8.71
CA ALA A 200 -11.04 1.74 -9.07
C ALA A 200 -9.98 0.69 -8.68
N THR A 201 -10.01 0.22 -7.44
CA THR A 201 -9.08 -0.81 -6.96
C THR A 201 -9.32 -2.15 -7.68
N GLY A 202 -10.58 -2.56 -7.87
CA GLY A 202 -10.91 -3.79 -8.59
C GLY A 202 -10.35 -3.79 -10.02
N TRP A 203 -10.54 -2.73 -10.77
CA TRP A 203 -9.99 -2.60 -12.13
C TRP A 203 -8.46 -2.49 -12.13
N SER A 204 -7.84 -1.82 -11.17
CA SER A 204 -6.38 -1.74 -11.07
C SER A 204 -5.71 -3.07 -10.73
N LEU A 205 -6.42 -3.98 -10.06
CA LEU A 205 -5.92 -5.33 -9.72
C LEU A 205 -6.09 -6.33 -10.87
N LEU A 206 -6.99 -6.06 -11.83
CA LEU A 206 -7.23 -6.94 -13.00
C LEU A 206 -6.45 -6.50 -14.24
N GLY A 207 -5.96 -5.26 -14.30
CA GLY A 207 -5.23 -4.69 -15.44
C GLY A 207 -3.77 -4.60 -15.19
#